data_15ada06ebb9dcb4ed33afefc2bceefa3
#
_entry.id   15ada06ebb9dcb4ed33afefc2bceefa3
#
_cell.length_a   1.000
_cell.length_b   1.000
_cell.length_c   1.000
_cell.angle_alpha   90.00
_cell.angle_beta   90.00
_cell.angle_gamma   90.00
#
_symmetry.space_group_name_H-M   'P 1'
#
loop_
_entity.id
_entity.type
_entity.pdbx_description
1 polymer ?
#
loop_
_entity_poly.entity_id
_entity_poly.type
_entity_poly.pdbx_seq_one_letter_code
_entity_poly.pdbx_strand_id
1 'polypeptide(L)'
;MQTENDDGRIVADPGEVPLVLHSNVAGPIGDMPFLQRALLFAELSMIAYNDEAETRRACALVGFPDVRFYDRDGSQAFRLRNEHDCVVACRGTEPNEWNDIRADADATSVLAETMGRVHRGFKTEVDDLWPMLETALTANEQPLWFCGHSLGGAMATICAGRCLLSHIE
;
A
#
# COMPACT_ATOMS: atom_id res chain seq x y z
N MET A 1 -4.52 -21.55 10.04
CA MET A 1 -5.01 -22.64 10.94
C MET A 1 -5.71 -23.66 10.06
N GLN A 2 -5.18 -24.88 9.97
CA GLN A 2 -5.77 -25.93 9.13
C GLN A 2 -6.95 -26.53 9.88
N THR A 3 -8.13 -26.52 9.29
CA THR A 3 -9.32 -27.20 9.83
C THR A 3 -9.53 -28.53 9.09
N GLU A 4 -9.65 -29.64 9.83
CA GLU A 4 -10.07 -30.95 9.28
C GLU A 4 -11.60 -30.97 9.17
N ASN A 5 -12.11 -31.38 8.01
CA ASN A 5 -13.52 -31.71 7.84
C ASN A 5 -13.82 -33.14 8.37
N ASP A 6 -15.10 -33.41 8.63
CA ASP A 6 -15.61 -34.71 9.09
C ASP A 6 -15.18 -35.92 8.21
N ASP A 7 -14.69 -35.69 7.01
CA ASP A 7 -14.16 -36.69 6.06
C ASP A 7 -12.63 -36.86 6.13
N GLY A 8 -11.93 -36.21 7.09
CA GLY A 8 -10.49 -36.31 7.24
C GLY A 8 -9.69 -35.62 6.09
N ARG A 9 -10.33 -34.76 5.31
CA ARG A 9 -9.67 -33.95 4.30
C ARG A 9 -9.27 -32.62 4.89
N ILE A 10 -8.00 -32.28 4.74
CA ILE A 10 -7.48 -30.93 5.01
C ILE A 10 -8.11 -30.00 3.98
N VAL A 11 -9.04 -29.16 4.40
CA VAL A 11 -9.57 -28.08 3.56
C VAL A 11 -8.75 -26.84 3.90
N ALA A 12 -8.04 -26.31 2.92
CA ALA A 12 -7.46 -25.00 3.03
C ALA A 12 -8.61 -24.01 3.31
N ASP A 13 -8.43 -23.14 4.30
CA ASP A 13 -9.34 -22.03 4.55
C ASP A 13 -9.50 -21.27 3.22
N PRO A 14 -10.73 -21.09 2.69
CA PRO A 14 -10.94 -20.38 1.44
C PRO A 14 -10.51 -18.91 1.49
N GLY A 15 -10.09 -18.40 2.67
CA GLY A 15 -9.51 -17.06 2.85
C GLY A 15 -8.00 -16.98 2.66
N GLU A 16 -7.25 -18.08 2.72
CA GLU A 16 -5.80 -18.08 2.52
C GLU A 16 -5.44 -18.58 1.11
N VAL A 17 -5.57 -17.70 0.12
CA VAL A 17 -4.87 -17.92 -1.16
C VAL A 17 -3.39 -17.62 -0.89
N PRO A 18 -2.47 -18.61 -1.03
CA PRO A 18 -1.05 -18.34 -0.84
C PRO A 18 -0.63 -17.23 -1.78
N LEU A 19 -0.07 -16.16 -1.24
CA LEU A 19 0.48 -15.06 -2.04
C LEU A 19 1.69 -15.58 -2.80
N VAL A 20 1.52 -15.87 -4.09
CA VAL A 20 2.60 -16.28 -4.97
C VAL A 20 3.22 -15.01 -5.56
N LEU A 21 4.44 -14.69 -5.14
CA LEU A 21 5.18 -13.54 -5.62
C LEU A 21 6.02 -13.92 -6.85
N HIS A 22 5.92 -13.10 -7.88
CA HIS A 22 6.65 -13.27 -9.14
C HIS A 22 7.69 -12.17 -9.38
N SER A 23 7.59 -11.05 -8.64
CA SER A 23 8.51 -9.93 -8.76
C SER A 23 9.80 -10.18 -7.97
N ASN A 24 10.90 -9.72 -8.55
CA ASN A 24 12.20 -9.66 -7.91
C ASN A 24 12.91 -8.38 -8.37
N VAL A 25 13.13 -7.45 -7.44
CA VAL A 25 13.75 -6.15 -7.70
C VAL A 25 15.24 -6.24 -7.43
N ALA A 26 16.02 -6.39 -8.50
CA ALA A 26 17.49 -6.48 -8.43
C ALA A 26 18.21 -5.17 -8.85
N GLY A 27 17.47 -4.12 -9.17
CA GLY A 27 17.98 -2.80 -9.62
C GLY A 27 16.89 -1.75 -9.55
N PRO A 28 17.13 -0.54 -10.08
CA PRO A 28 16.16 0.55 -10.04
C PRO A 28 14.81 0.19 -10.68
N ILE A 29 13.72 0.50 -10.01
CA ILE A 29 12.35 0.29 -10.54
C ILE A 29 12.15 1.04 -11.85
N GLY A 30 12.76 2.22 -11.98
CA GLY A 30 12.70 3.03 -13.20
C GLY A 30 13.19 2.31 -14.46
N ASP A 31 14.14 1.38 -14.33
CA ASP A 31 14.72 0.61 -15.43
C ASP A 31 13.91 -0.65 -15.78
N MET A 32 12.93 -1.00 -14.94
CA MET A 32 12.10 -2.17 -15.18
C MET A 32 11.16 -1.96 -16.39
N PRO A 33 10.95 -2.98 -17.25
CA PRO A 33 9.90 -2.94 -18.26
C PRO A 33 8.52 -2.65 -17.65
N PHE A 34 7.67 -1.91 -18.36
CA PHE A 34 6.38 -1.46 -17.85
C PHE A 34 5.54 -2.57 -17.22
N LEU A 35 5.41 -3.72 -17.87
CA LEU A 35 4.58 -4.83 -17.37
C LEU A 35 5.16 -5.45 -16.08
N GLN A 36 6.48 -5.56 -15.97
CA GLN A 36 7.12 -6.07 -14.77
C GLN A 36 6.93 -5.08 -13.61
N ARG A 37 7.07 -3.79 -13.87
CA ARG A 37 6.80 -2.73 -12.90
C ARG A 37 5.34 -2.70 -12.47
N ALA A 38 4.40 -2.88 -13.40
CA ALA A 38 2.97 -2.97 -13.08
C ALA A 38 2.66 -4.19 -12.19
N LEU A 39 3.26 -5.34 -12.49
CA LEU A 39 3.13 -6.54 -11.65
C LEU A 39 3.71 -6.31 -10.25
N LEU A 40 4.91 -5.72 -10.15
CA LEU A 40 5.52 -5.37 -8.87
C LEU A 40 4.57 -4.54 -8.00
N PHE A 41 4.01 -3.46 -8.54
CA PHE A 41 3.11 -2.60 -7.75
C PHE A 41 1.79 -3.27 -7.42
N ALA A 42 1.28 -4.17 -8.24
CA ALA A 42 0.13 -5.00 -7.90
C ALA A 42 0.44 -5.94 -6.73
N GLU A 43 1.57 -6.62 -6.75
CA GLU A 43 2.01 -7.51 -5.67
C GLU A 43 2.26 -6.74 -4.37
N LEU A 44 2.95 -5.59 -4.40
CA LEU A 44 3.18 -4.76 -3.22
C LEU A 44 1.87 -4.22 -2.64
N SER A 45 0.89 -3.88 -3.49
CA SER A 45 -0.44 -3.47 -3.05
C SER A 45 -1.21 -4.60 -2.37
N MET A 46 -1.02 -5.85 -2.80
CA MET A 46 -1.60 -7.04 -2.16
C MET A 46 -0.89 -7.38 -0.85
N ILE A 47 0.43 -7.32 -0.83
CA ILE A 47 1.24 -7.54 0.38
C ILE A 47 0.84 -6.59 1.52
N ALA A 48 0.43 -5.36 1.20
CA ALA A 48 0.02 -4.37 2.19
C ALA A 48 -1.23 -4.77 3.01
N TYR A 49 -1.97 -5.80 2.60
CA TYR A 49 -3.10 -6.35 3.37
C TYR A 49 -2.69 -7.37 4.44
N ASN A 50 -1.45 -7.87 4.38
CA ASN A 50 -0.94 -8.80 5.38
C ASN A 50 -0.63 -8.09 6.72
N ASP A 51 -0.39 -8.88 7.77
CA ASP A 51 0.19 -8.35 8.99
C ASP A 51 1.63 -7.85 8.77
N GLU A 52 2.16 -7.11 9.75
CA GLU A 52 3.49 -6.52 9.64
C GLU A 52 4.59 -7.59 9.45
N ALA A 53 4.50 -8.73 10.13
CA ALA A 53 5.54 -9.76 10.07
C ALA A 53 5.56 -10.46 8.71
N GLU A 54 4.39 -10.74 8.15
CA GLU A 54 4.24 -11.33 6.82
C GLU A 54 4.63 -10.34 5.72
N THR A 55 4.22 -9.07 5.85
CA THR A 55 4.62 -8.00 4.94
C THR A 55 6.14 -7.89 4.89
N ARG A 56 6.84 -7.89 6.04
CA ARG A 56 8.31 -7.85 6.08
C ARG A 56 8.94 -9.03 5.36
N ARG A 57 8.44 -10.25 5.58
CA ARG A 57 8.93 -11.45 4.90
C ARG A 57 8.72 -11.39 3.39
N ALA A 58 7.52 -11.03 2.96
CA ALA A 58 7.15 -10.94 1.56
C ALA A 58 7.96 -9.85 0.83
N CYS A 59 8.07 -8.66 1.41
CA CYS A 59 8.84 -7.56 0.84
C CYS A 59 10.34 -7.88 0.73
N ALA A 60 10.91 -8.58 1.71
CA ALA A 60 12.30 -9.01 1.63
C ALA A 60 12.54 -9.98 0.47
N LEU A 61 11.59 -10.89 0.18
CA LEU A 61 11.67 -11.80 -0.97
C LEU A 61 11.58 -11.07 -2.31
N VAL A 62 10.80 -9.98 -2.38
CA VAL A 62 10.67 -9.14 -3.58
C VAL A 62 11.88 -8.24 -3.81
N GLY A 63 12.71 -7.98 -2.78
CA GLY A 63 13.89 -7.13 -2.88
C GLY A 63 13.83 -5.84 -2.08
N PHE A 64 12.94 -5.74 -1.08
CA PHE A 64 12.85 -4.62 -0.14
C PHE A 64 13.10 -5.08 1.30
N PRO A 65 14.35 -5.11 1.76
CA PRO A 65 14.70 -5.58 3.11
C PRO A 65 14.36 -4.58 4.23
N ASP A 66 14.29 -3.28 3.94
CA ASP A 66 13.92 -2.25 4.92
C ASP A 66 12.44 -1.93 4.80
N VAL A 67 11.65 -2.42 5.75
CA VAL A 67 10.21 -2.25 5.82
C VAL A 67 9.82 -1.54 7.09
N ARG A 68 9.05 -0.47 6.98
CA ARG A 68 8.48 0.25 8.12
C ARG A 68 6.96 0.35 8.00
N PHE A 69 6.28 -0.04 9.05
CA PHE A 69 4.83 0.05 9.16
C PHE A 69 4.42 1.37 9.81
N TYR A 70 3.36 1.97 9.29
CA TYR A 70 2.71 3.14 9.82
C TYR A 70 1.23 2.82 10.03
N ASP A 71 0.72 3.11 11.23
CA ASP A 71 -0.68 2.94 11.59
C ASP A 71 -1.10 4.14 12.44
N ARG A 72 -2.20 4.75 12.06
CA ARG A 72 -2.84 5.79 12.85
C ARG A 72 -4.34 5.81 12.59
N ASP A 73 -5.09 5.60 13.65
CA ASP A 73 -6.55 5.62 13.65
C ASP A 73 -7.18 4.68 12.60
N GLY A 74 -6.50 3.55 12.29
CA GLY A 74 -6.91 2.57 11.29
C GLY A 74 -6.36 2.83 9.88
N SER A 75 -5.84 4.03 9.60
CA SER A 75 -5.14 4.33 8.36
C SER A 75 -3.77 3.68 8.36
N GLN A 76 -3.45 2.87 7.36
CA GLN A 76 -2.24 2.05 7.34
C GLN A 76 -1.45 2.17 6.05
N ALA A 77 -0.13 2.18 6.18
CA ALA A 77 0.80 2.14 5.07
C ALA A 77 2.12 1.47 5.45
N PHE A 78 2.82 0.95 4.46
CA PHE A 78 4.18 0.45 4.58
C PHE A 78 5.12 1.28 3.73
N ARG A 79 6.25 1.71 4.31
CA ARG A 79 7.39 2.20 3.55
C ARG A 79 8.34 1.03 3.33
N LEU A 80 8.65 0.77 2.09
CA LEU A 80 9.52 -0.28 1.61
C LEU A 80 10.74 0.36 0.98
N ARG A 81 11.95 -0.03 1.35
CA ARG A 81 13.17 0.58 0.83
C ARG A 81 14.24 -0.46 0.54
N ASN A 82 14.95 -0.26 -0.56
CA ASN A 82 16.20 -0.92 -0.87
C ASN A 82 17.29 0.12 -1.18
N GLU A 83 18.38 -0.26 -1.79
CA GLU A 83 19.48 0.65 -2.14
C GLU A 83 19.13 1.62 -3.30
N HIS A 84 18.09 1.32 -4.09
CA HIS A 84 17.74 2.05 -5.32
C HIS A 84 16.46 2.88 -5.17
N ASP A 85 15.46 2.37 -4.44
CA ASP A 85 14.10 2.89 -4.46
C ASP A 85 13.45 2.90 -3.07
N CYS A 86 12.50 3.81 -2.91
CA CYS A 86 11.57 3.87 -1.78
C CYS A 86 10.13 3.78 -2.27
N VAL A 87 9.38 2.81 -1.78
CA VAL A 87 7.96 2.62 -2.13
C VAL A 87 7.09 2.83 -0.90
N VAL A 88 6.01 3.58 -1.04
CA VAL A 88 4.94 3.64 -0.04
C VAL A 88 3.75 2.85 -0.57
N ALA A 89 3.46 1.73 0.08
CA ALA A 89 2.31 0.88 -0.20
C ALA A 89 1.20 1.20 0.80
N CYS A 90 0.15 1.87 0.35
CA CYS A 90 -1.00 2.22 1.17
C CYS A 90 -1.98 1.03 1.23
N ARG A 91 -2.36 0.66 2.44
CA ARG A 91 -3.37 -0.39 2.65
C ARG A 91 -4.75 0.19 2.37
N GLY A 92 -5.56 -0.54 1.63
CA GLY A 92 -6.98 -0.24 1.44
C GLY A 92 -7.84 -0.84 2.55
N THR A 93 -9.12 -0.54 2.51
CA THR A 93 -10.12 -1.14 3.41
C THR A 93 -10.35 -2.60 3.04
N GLU A 94 -10.57 -3.44 4.04
CA GLU A 94 -10.94 -4.84 3.85
C GLU A 94 -12.23 -4.97 3.03
N PRO A 95 -12.35 -5.99 2.15
CA PRO A 95 -13.51 -6.15 1.27
C PRO A 95 -14.86 -6.18 1.98
N ASN A 96 -14.89 -6.64 3.24
CA ASN A 96 -16.10 -6.73 4.05
C ASN A 96 -16.65 -5.35 4.48
N GLU A 97 -15.81 -4.34 4.56
CA GLU A 97 -16.15 -2.98 4.98
C GLU A 97 -16.49 -2.07 3.78
N TRP A 98 -16.25 -2.56 2.56
CA TRP A 98 -16.50 -1.82 1.32
C TRP A 98 -17.94 -1.39 1.12
N ASN A 99 -18.90 -2.21 1.54
CA ASN A 99 -20.31 -1.91 1.38
C ASN A 99 -20.72 -0.70 2.22
N ASP A 100 -20.11 -0.53 3.39
CA ASP A 100 -20.37 0.60 4.28
C ASP A 100 -19.76 1.88 3.70
N ILE A 101 -18.52 1.82 3.20
CA ILE A 101 -17.88 2.96 2.53
C ILE A 101 -18.61 3.37 1.25
N ARG A 102 -19.16 2.42 0.47
CA ARG A 102 -19.98 2.74 -0.71
C ARG A 102 -21.34 3.29 -0.35
N ALA A 103 -21.92 2.87 0.77
CA ALA A 103 -23.21 3.40 1.24
C ALA A 103 -23.06 4.83 1.80
N ASP A 104 -21.92 5.13 2.45
CA ASP A 104 -21.56 6.48 2.88
C ASP A 104 -21.02 7.37 1.75
N ALA A 105 -20.86 6.80 0.55
CA ALA A 105 -20.37 7.47 -0.65
C ALA A 105 -21.39 8.47 -1.28
N ASP A 106 -22.27 9.02 -0.49
CA ASP A 106 -22.84 10.36 -0.75
C ASP A 106 -21.72 11.38 -0.56
N ALA A 107 -20.82 11.26 -1.51
CA ALA A 107 -19.44 11.66 -1.55
C ALA A 107 -19.29 13.17 -1.32
N THR A 108 -19.13 13.56 -0.10
CA THR A 108 -18.68 14.92 0.16
C THR A 108 -17.25 15.04 -0.38
N SER A 109 -17.12 15.59 -1.59
CA SER A 109 -15.83 15.91 -2.15
C SER A 109 -15.30 17.21 -1.54
N VAL A 110 -14.00 17.23 -1.24
CA VAL A 110 -13.29 18.41 -0.73
C VAL A 110 -12.21 18.82 -1.73
N LEU A 111 -11.69 20.03 -1.61
CA LEU A 111 -10.55 20.46 -2.42
C LEU A 111 -9.32 19.62 -2.08
N ALA A 112 -8.64 19.12 -3.11
CA ALA A 112 -7.31 18.55 -2.95
C ALA A 112 -6.30 19.68 -2.69
N GLU A 113 -5.21 19.38 -2.01
CA GLU A 113 -4.14 20.35 -1.80
C GLU A 113 -3.45 20.71 -3.12
N THR A 114 -3.43 19.79 -4.08
CA THR A 114 -2.79 20.00 -5.38
C THR A 114 -3.75 20.64 -6.38
N MET A 115 -4.66 19.84 -6.92
CA MET A 115 -5.57 20.27 -7.98
C MET A 115 -6.85 19.42 -7.95
N GLY A 116 -8.00 20.07 -8.16
CA GLY A 116 -9.28 19.38 -8.26
C GLY A 116 -9.91 19.05 -6.92
N ARG A 117 -10.67 17.99 -6.89
CA ARG A 117 -11.42 17.54 -5.71
C ARG A 117 -11.18 16.06 -5.45
N VAL A 118 -11.13 15.69 -4.17
CA VAL A 118 -10.99 14.31 -3.69
C VAL A 118 -12.11 13.98 -2.74
N HIS A 119 -12.38 12.70 -2.55
CA HIS A 119 -13.31 12.24 -1.54
C HIS A 119 -12.80 12.59 -0.15
N ARG A 120 -13.66 13.13 0.71
CA ARG A 120 -13.26 13.56 2.06
C ARG A 120 -12.65 12.44 2.88
N GLY A 121 -13.27 11.26 2.90
CA GLY A 121 -12.77 10.12 3.64
C GLY A 121 -11.36 9.73 3.21
N PHE A 122 -11.09 9.66 1.90
CA PHE A 122 -9.75 9.32 1.40
C PHE A 122 -8.69 10.34 1.82
N LYS A 123 -9.08 11.62 1.85
CA LYS A 123 -8.18 12.68 2.35
C LYS A 123 -7.91 12.53 3.84
N THR A 124 -8.94 12.22 4.65
CA THR A 124 -8.80 12.02 6.09
C THR A 124 -7.83 10.90 6.41
N GLU A 125 -7.93 9.74 5.73
CA GLU A 125 -6.99 8.63 5.89
C GLU A 125 -5.53 9.06 5.66
N VAL A 126 -5.30 9.90 4.65
CA VAL A 126 -3.95 10.42 4.39
C VAL A 126 -3.57 11.49 5.43
N ASP A 127 -4.49 12.36 5.86
CA ASP A 127 -4.23 13.38 6.89
C ASP A 127 -3.70 12.74 8.18
N ASP A 128 -4.25 11.59 8.57
CA ASP A 128 -3.84 10.84 9.77
C ASP A 128 -2.41 10.29 9.65
N LEU A 129 -2.05 9.74 8.49
CA LEU A 129 -0.73 9.16 8.25
C LEU A 129 0.34 10.19 7.89
N TRP A 130 -0.05 11.32 7.31
CA TRP A 130 0.88 12.25 6.65
C TRP A 130 2.01 12.75 7.55
N PRO A 131 1.77 13.16 8.81
CA PRO A 131 2.86 13.68 9.66
C PRO A 131 4.01 12.69 9.85
N MET A 132 3.68 11.39 9.90
CA MET A 132 4.69 10.34 10.05
C MET A 132 5.38 10.03 8.72
N LEU A 133 4.61 9.99 7.63
CA LEU A 133 5.13 9.76 6.28
C LEU A 133 6.01 10.92 5.84
N GLU A 134 5.57 12.17 5.96
CA GLU A 134 6.32 13.36 5.58
C GLU A 134 7.70 13.39 6.25
N THR A 135 7.75 13.14 7.56
CA THR A 135 9.02 13.06 8.30
C THR A 135 9.95 12.00 7.71
N ALA A 136 9.42 10.83 7.36
CA ALA A 136 10.22 9.73 6.83
C ALA A 136 10.64 9.96 5.38
N LEU A 137 9.79 10.61 4.58
CA LEU A 137 10.00 10.85 3.16
C LEU A 137 10.91 12.05 2.92
N THR A 138 10.84 13.09 3.75
CA THR A 138 11.77 14.25 3.68
C THR A 138 13.24 13.84 3.87
N ALA A 139 13.48 12.78 4.63
CA ALA A 139 14.84 12.22 4.82
C ALA A 139 15.22 11.18 3.76
N ASN A 140 14.37 10.94 2.76
CA ASN A 140 14.62 9.96 1.71
C ASN A 140 15.41 10.60 0.56
N GLU A 141 16.37 9.86 0.03
CA GLU A 141 17.22 10.28 -1.10
C GLU A 141 17.00 9.43 -2.36
N GLN A 142 16.17 8.37 -2.25
CA GLN A 142 15.86 7.49 -3.39
C GLN A 142 14.61 7.96 -4.13
N PRO A 143 14.47 7.61 -5.41
CA PRO A 143 13.22 7.78 -6.15
C PRO A 143 12.02 7.23 -5.38
N LEU A 144 10.95 8.03 -5.29
CA LEU A 144 9.74 7.69 -4.57
C LEU A 144 8.67 7.10 -5.48
N TRP A 145 8.06 6.01 -5.00
CA TRP A 145 6.96 5.34 -5.65
C TRP A 145 5.80 5.18 -4.68
N PHE A 146 4.60 5.25 -5.20
CA PHE A 146 3.38 5.06 -4.41
C PHE A 146 2.50 4.02 -5.06
N CYS A 147 1.99 3.08 -4.27
CA CYS A 147 1.02 2.10 -4.74
C CYS A 147 -0.03 1.80 -3.66
N GLY A 148 -1.09 1.15 -4.09
CA GLY A 148 -2.17 0.72 -3.22
C GLY A 148 -3.34 0.20 -4.06
N HIS A 149 -4.13 -0.67 -3.48
CA HIS A 149 -5.35 -1.18 -4.10
C HIS A 149 -6.55 -0.46 -3.48
N SER A 150 -7.54 -0.12 -4.32
CA SER A 150 -8.81 0.43 -3.88
C SER A 150 -8.66 1.76 -3.14
N LEU A 151 -9.13 1.89 -1.88
CA LEU A 151 -8.90 3.06 -1.01
C LEU A 151 -7.39 3.36 -0.92
N GLY A 152 -6.54 2.34 -0.75
CA GLY A 152 -5.09 2.51 -0.75
C GLY A 152 -4.56 3.14 -2.03
N GLY A 153 -5.16 2.87 -3.19
CA GLY A 153 -4.82 3.54 -4.46
C GLY A 153 -5.17 5.03 -4.47
N ALA A 154 -6.30 5.40 -3.88
CA ALA A 154 -6.67 6.80 -3.70
C ALA A 154 -5.72 7.51 -2.73
N MET A 155 -5.37 6.87 -1.61
CA MET A 155 -4.39 7.37 -0.64
C MET A 155 -3.02 7.57 -1.29
N ALA A 156 -2.54 6.59 -2.06
CA ALA A 156 -1.27 6.66 -2.79
C ALA A 156 -1.22 7.88 -3.73
N THR A 157 -2.33 8.15 -4.44
CA THR A 157 -2.43 9.31 -5.33
C THR A 157 -2.36 10.63 -4.55
N ILE A 158 -3.04 10.74 -3.40
CA ILE A 158 -3.01 11.94 -2.57
C ILE A 158 -1.61 12.14 -1.96
N CYS A 159 -0.97 11.07 -1.49
CA CYS A 159 0.40 11.12 -0.95
C CYS A 159 1.40 11.62 -2.01
N ALA A 160 1.34 11.08 -3.23
CA ALA A 160 2.19 11.54 -4.33
C ALA A 160 1.98 13.04 -4.63
N GLY A 161 0.73 13.51 -4.64
CA GLY A 161 0.41 14.91 -4.80
C GLY A 161 1.01 15.79 -3.69
N ARG A 162 0.96 15.36 -2.44
CA ARG A 162 1.56 16.07 -1.30
C ARG A 162 3.08 16.16 -1.39
N CYS A 163 3.74 15.08 -1.81
CA CYS A 163 5.19 15.11 -2.03
C CYS A 163 5.58 16.17 -3.05
N LEU A 164 4.85 16.31 -4.15
CA LEU A 164 5.10 17.37 -5.13
C LEU A 164 4.99 18.77 -4.53
N LEU A 165 4.04 19.01 -3.62
CA LEU A 165 3.88 20.31 -2.96
C LEU A 165 4.97 20.57 -1.92
N SER A 166 5.41 19.54 -1.22
CA SER A 166 6.46 19.63 -0.20
C SER A 166 7.88 19.52 -0.78
N HIS A 167 8.02 19.48 -2.13
CA HIS A 167 9.30 19.28 -2.82
C HIS A 167 10.07 18.03 -2.33
N ILE A 168 9.34 16.97 -2.00
CA ILE A 168 9.88 15.65 -1.67
C ILE A 168 9.90 14.84 -2.98
N GLU A 169 11.10 14.41 -3.43
CA GLU A 169 11.32 13.68 -4.69
C GLU A 169 11.66 12.20 -4.44
#